data_53ba5ebcc1cafeae78be84b8dccb37db
#
_entry.id   53ba5ebcc1cafeae78be84b8dccb37db
#
_cell.length_a   1.000
_cell.length_b   1.000
_cell.length_c   1.000
_cell.angle_alpha   90.00
_cell.angle_beta   90.00
_cell.angle_gamma   90.00
#
_symmetry.space_group_name_H-M   'P 1'
#
loop_
_entity.id
_entity.type
_entity.pdbx_description
1 polymer ?
#
loop_
_entity_poly.entity_id
_entity_poly.type
_entity_poly.pdbx_seq_one_letter_code
_entity_poly.pdbx_strand_id
1 'polypeptide(L)'
;MKWILLCWLLFVPFGLKAQETTDDGKIMLTVILRYDESKTLDEIDDHLAKTGFIKNFPPEGVEIVSYYIVMGVGHVITLRLPPDKLREVNVAFEKGVWSAFRTEFYPTYDYMRIFNDLKQNAPTPQPETTPAPQTTPSPTPTPTPRRTRHRSS
;
A
#
# COMPACT_ATOMS: atom_id res chain seq x y z
N MET A 1 55.22 48.52 9.57
CA MET A 1 53.74 48.52 9.44
C MET A 1 53.34 47.22 8.82
N LYS A 2 52.77 46.31 9.64
CA LYS A 2 52.46 44.92 9.28
C LYS A 2 50.98 44.85 8.97
N TRP A 3 50.62 44.54 7.73
CA TRP A 3 49.26 44.27 7.35
C TRP A 3 48.99 42.76 7.52
N ILE A 4 48.18 42.45 8.51
CA ILE A 4 47.68 41.10 8.75
C ILE A 4 46.35 41.01 8.00
N LEU A 5 46.38 40.30 6.86
CA LEU A 5 45.14 39.89 6.12
C LEU A 5 44.52 38.71 6.87
N LEU A 6 43.44 38.99 7.59
CA LEU A 6 42.61 37.98 8.26
C LEU A 6 41.68 37.35 7.25
N CYS A 7 42.07 36.17 6.75
CA CYS A 7 41.24 35.37 5.86
C CYS A 7 40.19 34.63 6.71
N TRP A 8 38.98 35.20 6.78
CA TRP A 8 37.84 34.58 7.45
C TRP A 8 37.26 33.51 6.51
N LEU A 9 37.66 32.24 6.75
CA LEU A 9 37.12 31.08 6.09
C LEU A 9 35.68 30.89 6.62
N LEU A 10 34.68 31.24 5.80
CA LEU A 10 33.30 30.93 6.05
C LEU A 10 33.10 29.41 5.98
N PHE A 11 33.17 28.79 7.14
CA PHE A 11 32.77 27.38 7.31
C PHE A 11 31.24 27.33 7.25
N VAL A 12 30.68 27.09 6.05
CA VAL A 12 29.27 26.76 5.89
C VAL A 12 29.11 25.34 6.38
N PRO A 13 28.41 25.09 7.49
CA PRO A 13 28.07 23.72 7.84
C PRO A 13 27.11 23.21 6.81
N PHE A 14 27.57 22.35 5.93
CA PHE A 14 26.73 21.53 5.07
C PHE A 14 25.93 20.62 6.01
N GLY A 15 24.73 21.06 6.35
CA GLY A 15 23.80 20.26 7.14
C GLY A 15 23.48 19.00 6.38
N LEU A 16 24.17 17.90 6.70
CA LEU A 16 23.68 16.57 6.41
C LEU A 16 22.32 16.47 7.09
N LYS A 17 21.25 16.63 6.31
CA LYS A 17 19.95 16.12 6.73
C LYS A 17 20.14 14.63 6.89
N ALA A 18 20.32 14.20 8.13
CA ALA A 18 20.18 12.80 8.48
C ALA A 18 18.80 12.40 8.00
N GLN A 19 18.77 11.50 7.03
CA GLN A 19 17.55 10.88 6.55
C GLN A 19 17.02 10.09 7.75
N GLU A 20 15.98 10.64 8.39
CA GLU A 20 15.30 9.96 9.49
C GLU A 20 14.79 8.63 8.96
N THR A 21 15.54 7.59 9.22
CA THR A 21 15.03 6.22 9.16
C THR A 21 14.08 6.08 10.33
N THR A 22 12.83 6.40 10.14
CA THR A 22 11.76 6.14 11.08
C THR A 22 11.42 4.65 11.07
N ASP A 23 12.36 3.84 11.49
CA ASP A 23 12.10 2.51 12.03
C ASP A 23 12.38 2.57 13.54
N ASP A 24 11.51 3.28 14.25
CA ASP A 24 11.57 3.43 15.69
C ASP A 24 10.96 2.21 16.44
N GLY A 25 10.92 1.06 15.78
CA GLY A 25 10.38 -0.18 16.33
C GLY A 25 8.85 -0.20 16.41
N LYS A 26 8.15 0.79 15.84
CA LYS A 26 6.69 0.80 15.79
C LYS A 26 6.17 -0.11 14.68
N ILE A 27 5.01 -0.68 14.93
CA ILE A 27 4.25 -1.46 13.96
C ILE A 27 3.11 -0.63 13.38
N MET A 28 2.65 -1.04 12.20
CA MET A 28 1.43 -0.49 11.60
C MET A 28 0.29 -1.50 11.68
N LEU A 29 -0.91 -1.01 11.91
CA LEU A 29 -2.13 -1.79 12.01
C LEU A 29 -3.25 -1.08 11.25
N THR A 30 -3.85 -1.75 10.28
CA THR A 30 -5.07 -1.27 9.63
C THR A 30 -6.27 -1.93 10.29
N VAL A 31 -7.22 -1.11 10.72
CA VAL A 31 -8.47 -1.53 11.33
C VAL A 31 -9.62 -1.16 10.40
N ILE A 32 -10.48 -2.12 10.09
CA ILE A 32 -11.69 -1.91 9.32
C ILE A 32 -12.88 -2.04 10.25
N LEU A 33 -13.70 -0.99 10.31
CA LEU A 33 -14.96 -0.98 11.05
C LEU A 33 -16.10 -1.10 10.04
N ARG A 34 -16.63 -2.29 9.88
CA ARG A 34 -17.78 -2.52 9.02
C ARG A 34 -19.06 -2.13 9.74
N TYR A 35 -19.90 -1.38 9.05
CA TYR A 35 -21.22 -1.03 9.61
C TYR A 35 -22.04 -2.28 9.92
N ASP A 36 -22.75 -2.24 11.02
CA ASP A 36 -23.86 -3.14 11.29
C ASP A 36 -25.08 -2.58 10.56
N GLU A 37 -25.39 -3.16 9.39
CA GLU A 37 -26.50 -2.70 8.54
C GLU A 37 -27.89 -2.87 9.19
N SER A 38 -27.98 -3.54 10.33
CA SER A 38 -29.21 -3.60 11.12
C SER A 38 -29.47 -2.32 11.93
N LYS A 39 -28.52 -1.38 11.97
CA LYS A 39 -28.57 -0.13 12.71
C LYS A 39 -28.64 1.07 11.79
N THR A 40 -29.31 2.11 12.25
CA THR A 40 -29.28 3.43 11.60
C THR A 40 -27.98 4.17 11.92
N LEU A 41 -27.62 5.15 11.11
CA LEU A 41 -26.45 6.00 11.40
C LEU A 41 -26.59 6.73 12.73
N ASP A 42 -27.79 7.21 13.06
CA ASP A 42 -28.05 7.89 14.34
C ASP A 42 -27.79 6.97 15.55
N GLU A 43 -28.18 5.69 15.45
CA GLU A 43 -27.90 4.70 16.51
C GLU A 43 -26.39 4.42 16.65
N ILE A 44 -25.66 4.43 15.54
CA ILE A 44 -24.20 4.27 15.52
C ILE A 44 -23.53 5.49 16.17
N ASP A 45 -23.92 6.69 15.76
CA ASP A 45 -23.38 7.95 16.30
C ASP A 45 -23.67 8.09 17.80
N ASP A 46 -24.88 7.77 18.21
CA ASP A 46 -25.27 7.72 19.63
C ASP A 46 -24.41 6.74 20.42
N HIS A 47 -24.13 5.57 19.86
CA HIS A 47 -23.27 4.57 20.49
C HIS A 47 -21.86 5.11 20.69
N LEU A 48 -21.25 5.67 19.63
CA LEU A 48 -19.90 6.25 19.68
C LEU A 48 -19.81 7.41 20.68
N ALA A 49 -20.86 8.23 20.77
CA ALA A 49 -20.95 9.32 21.74
C ALA A 49 -21.04 8.78 23.19
N LYS A 50 -21.90 7.79 23.45
CA LYS A 50 -22.08 7.16 24.76
C LYS A 50 -20.85 6.46 25.27
N THR A 51 -20.11 5.76 24.38
CA THR A 51 -18.86 5.08 24.74
C THR A 51 -17.69 6.05 24.89
N GLY A 52 -17.83 7.28 24.37
CA GLY A 52 -16.76 8.27 24.36
C GLY A 52 -15.62 7.92 23.41
N PHE A 53 -15.84 7.00 22.46
CA PHE A 53 -14.78 6.53 21.55
C PHE A 53 -14.12 7.69 20.82
N ILE A 54 -14.90 8.55 20.17
CA ILE A 54 -14.37 9.67 19.38
C ILE A 54 -13.50 10.62 20.23
N LYS A 55 -13.84 10.80 21.50
CA LYS A 55 -13.09 11.69 22.40
C LYS A 55 -11.79 11.08 22.91
N ASN A 56 -11.78 9.76 23.12
CA ASN A 56 -10.69 9.07 23.82
C ASN A 56 -9.78 8.27 22.87
N PHE A 57 -10.09 8.22 21.59
CA PHE A 57 -9.32 7.53 20.58
C PHE A 57 -8.47 8.52 19.75
N PRO A 58 -7.21 8.23 19.46
CA PRO A 58 -6.48 7.01 19.80
C PRO A 58 -5.93 7.01 21.22
N PRO A 59 -5.55 5.84 21.76
CA PRO A 59 -4.80 5.75 23.03
C PRO A 59 -3.48 6.51 22.98
N GLU A 60 -2.99 6.91 24.14
CA GLU A 60 -1.72 7.63 24.25
C GLU A 60 -0.55 6.85 23.63
N GLY A 61 0.28 7.53 22.83
CA GLY A 61 1.41 6.94 22.11
C GLY A 61 1.06 6.23 20.81
N VAL A 62 -0.23 6.22 20.43
CA VAL A 62 -0.72 5.69 19.16
C VAL A 62 -1.01 6.83 18.19
N GLU A 63 -0.48 6.73 16.96
CA GLU A 63 -0.67 7.71 15.89
C GLU A 63 -1.70 7.21 14.88
N ILE A 64 -2.63 8.06 14.48
CA ILE A 64 -3.51 7.81 13.33
C ILE A 64 -2.77 8.25 12.06
N VAL A 65 -2.33 7.31 11.25
CA VAL A 65 -1.67 7.57 9.96
C VAL A 65 -2.69 7.97 8.89
N SER A 66 -3.84 7.29 8.89
CA SER A 66 -4.95 7.60 7.99
C SER A 66 -6.28 7.18 8.58
N TYR A 67 -7.35 7.90 8.22
CA TYR A 67 -8.71 7.58 8.60
C TYR A 67 -9.66 7.93 7.45
N TYR A 68 -10.24 6.92 6.82
CA TYR A 68 -11.13 7.08 5.68
C TYR A 68 -12.45 6.37 5.92
N ILE A 69 -13.52 6.92 5.34
CA ILE A 69 -14.79 6.22 5.16
C ILE A 69 -14.80 5.68 3.72
N VAL A 70 -14.90 4.38 3.58
CA VAL A 70 -15.00 3.69 2.29
C VAL A 70 -16.46 3.27 2.10
N MET A 71 -17.14 3.84 1.11
CA MET A 71 -18.54 3.54 0.84
C MET A 71 -18.75 2.04 0.60
N GLY A 72 -19.75 1.46 1.26
CA GLY A 72 -20.05 0.03 1.22
C GLY A 72 -19.13 -0.86 2.07
N VAL A 73 -18.11 -0.30 2.71
CA VAL A 73 -17.22 -1.03 3.62
C VAL A 73 -17.40 -0.53 5.06
N GLY A 74 -17.25 0.78 5.26
CA GLY A 74 -17.23 1.42 6.57
C GLY A 74 -15.97 2.24 6.80
N HIS A 75 -15.48 2.31 8.02
CA HIS A 75 -14.29 3.07 8.35
C HIS A 75 -13.03 2.23 8.17
N VAL A 76 -12.00 2.82 7.57
CA VAL A 76 -10.66 2.22 7.43
C VAL A 76 -9.66 3.14 8.11
N ILE A 77 -9.04 2.65 9.16
CA ILE A 77 -8.14 3.40 10.02
C ILE A 77 -6.78 2.72 10.00
N THR A 78 -5.73 3.45 9.64
CA THR A 78 -4.36 2.95 9.75
C THR A 78 -3.68 3.63 10.92
N LEU A 79 -3.15 2.82 11.82
CA LEU A 79 -2.47 3.23 13.04
C LEU A 79 -0.98 2.92 12.95
N ARG A 80 -0.17 3.73 13.63
CA ARG A 80 1.24 3.44 13.95
C ARG A 80 1.39 3.45 15.46
N LEU A 81 1.92 2.35 16.02
CA LEU A 81 1.94 2.16 17.46
C LEU A 81 3.15 1.32 17.91
N PRO A 82 3.65 1.52 19.14
CA PRO A 82 4.56 0.58 19.78
C PRO A 82 3.90 -0.81 19.91
N PRO A 83 4.63 -1.92 19.73
CA PRO A 83 4.05 -3.27 19.77
C PRO A 83 3.35 -3.62 21.09
N ASP A 84 3.82 -3.09 22.22
CA ASP A 84 3.24 -3.27 23.54
C ASP A 84 1.87 -2.58 23.71
N LYS A 85 1.57 -1.58 22.88
CA LYS A 85 0.27 -0.89 22.83
C LYS A 85 -0.82 -1.65 22.07
N LEU A 86 -0.49 -2.73 21.39
CA LEU A 86 -1.46 -3.48 20.57
C LEU A 86 -2.69 -3.92 21.37
N ARG A 87 -2.49 -4.42 22.61
CA ARG A 87 -3.61 -4.82 23.48
C ARG A 87 -4.48 -3.64 23.87
N GLU A 88 -3.88 -2.49 24.17
CA GLU A 88 -4.61 -1.28 24.56
C GLU A 88 -5.48 -0.77 23.40
N VAL A 89 -4.94 -0.77 22.19
CA VAL A 89 -5.67 -0.44 20.96
C VAL A 89 -6.85 -1.39 20.76
N ASN A 90 -6.64 -2.70 20.86
CA ASN A 90 -7.72 -3.68 20.71
C ASN A 90 -8.84 -3.43 21.74
N VAL A 91 -8.49 -3.21 23.00
CA VAL A 91 -9.47 -2.92 24.08
C VAL A 91 -10.22 -1.61 23.83
N ALA A 92 -9.56 -0.59 23.27
CA ALA A 92 -10.22 0.67 22.91
C ALA A 92 -11.32 0.45 21.86
N PHE A 93 -11.04 -0.37 20.85
CA PHE A 93 -12.05 -0.75 19.86
C PHE A 93 -13.17 -1.62 20.48
N GLU A 94 -12.82 -2.64 21.25
CA GLU A 94 -13.81 -3.50 21.91
C GLU A 94 -14.82 -2.67 22.74
N LYS A 95 -14.31 -1.76 23.56
CA LYS A 95 -15.15 -0.94 24.43
C LYS A 95 -15.87 0.19 23.69
N GLY A 96 -15.25 0.70 22.63
CA GLY A 96 -15.73 1.91 21.97
C GLY A 96 -16.68 1.68 20.81
N VAL A 97 -16.47 0.60 20.03
CA VAL A 97 -17.19 0.44 18.76
C VAL A 97 -17.97 -0.87 18.63
N TRP A 98 -17.69 -1.89 19.45
CA TRP A 98 -18.49 -3.11 19.40
C TRP A 98 -19.97 -2.83 19.68
N SER A 99 -20.84 -3.61 19.10
CA SER A 99 -22.29 -3.38 19.01
C SER A 99 -22.73 -2.35 17.96
N ALA A 100 -21.82 -1.53 17.42
CA ALA A 100 -22.11 -0.64 16.30
C ALA A 100 -21.36 -1.06 15.01
N PHE A 101 -20.22 -1.74 15.18
CA PHE A 101 -19.40 -2.19 14.07
C PHE A 101 -18.88 -3.60 14.28
N ARG A 102 -18.68 -4.30 13.17
CA ARG A 102 -17.80 -5.47 13.10
C ARG A 102 -16.37 -4.97 12.84
N THR A 103 -15.44 -5.37 13.70
CA THR A 103 -14.03 -4.94 13.62
C THR A 103 -13.14 -6.02 13.02
N GLU A 104 -12.24 -5.61 12.13
CA GLU A 104 -11.22 -6.46 11.50
C GLU A 104 -9.86 -5.78 11.65
N PHE A 105 -8.82 -6.54 12.05
CA PHE A 105 -7.49 -6.03 12.32
C PHE A 105 -6.48 -6.67 11.39
N TYR A 106 -5.68 -5.84 10.71
CA TYR A 106 -4.70 -6.28 9.73
C TYR A 106 -3.33 -5.67 10.02
N PRO A 107 -2.31 -6.48 10.38
CA PRO A 107 -0.93 -5.99 10.38
C PRO A 107 -0.61 -5.39 9.01
N THR A 108 -0.03 -4.20 9.01
CA THR A 108 0.23 -3.43 7.80
C THR A 108 1.67 -2.94 7.84
N TYR A 109 2.27 -2.69 6.70
CA TYR A 109 3.58 -2.04 6.59
C TYR A 109 3.56 -1.02 5.45
N ASP A 110 4.38 0.02 5.59
CA ASP A 110 4.52 1.03 4.54
C ASP A 110 5.38 0.50 3.40
N TYR A 111 4.72 0.26 2.26
CA TYR A 111 5.40 -0.22 1.05
C TYR A 111 5.96 0.93 0.19
N MET A 112 5.59 2.19 0.46
CA MET A 112 5.97 3.32 -0.41
C MET A 112 7.48 3.49 -0.53
N ARG A 113 8.23 3.27 0.55
CA ARG A 113 9.69 3.34 0.50
C ARG A 113 10.26 2.27 -0.44
N ILE A 114 9.85 1.03 -0.27
CA ILE A 114 10.27 -0.10 -1.12
C ILE A 114 9.86 0.14 -2.57
N PHE A 115 8.64 0.60 -2.78
CA PHE A 115 8.13 0.91 -4.13
C PHE A 115 8.95 2.00 -4.83
N ASN A 116 9.30 3.06 -4.12
CA ASN A 116 10.11 4.15 -4.67
C ASN A 116 11.53 3.68 -5.00
N ASP A 117 12.14 2.86 -4.16
CA ASP A 117 13.46 2.28 -4.41
C ASP A 117 13.43 1.36 -5.66
N LEU A 118 12.41 0.52 -5.76
CA LEU A 118 12.21 -0.34 -6.93
C LEU A 118 11.99 0.49 -8.20
N LYS A 119 11.22 1.57 -8.12
CA LYS A 119 10.95 2.45 -9.26
C LYS A 119 12.21 3.16 -9.75
N GLN A 120 13.07 3.61 -8.82
CA GLN A 120 14.33 4.27 -9.15
C GLN A 120 15.34 3.31 -9.78
N ASN A 121 15.33 2.04 -9.36
CA ASN A 121 16.25 1.01 -9.81
C ASN A 121 15.67 0.11 -10.91
N ALA A 122 14.44 0.38 -11.37
CA ALA A 122 13.82 -0.39 -12.44
C ALA A 122 14.63 -0.24 -13.73
N PRO A 123 14.99 -1.33 -14.43
CA PRO A 123 15.62 -1.23 -15.74
C PRO A 123 14.68 -0.48 -16.69
N THR A 124 15.24 0.47 -17.44
CA THR A 124 14.47 1.14 -18.50
C THR A 124 13.90 0.08 -19.44
N PRO A 125 12.60 0.07 -19.77
CA PRO A 125 12.04 -0.87 -20.71
C PRO A 125 12.82 -0.77 -22.01
N GLN A 126 13.54 -1.84 -22.35
CA GLN A 126 14.19 -1.93 -23.65
C GLN A 126 13.06 -2.09 -24.67
N PRO A 127 13.05 -1.30 -25.77
CA PRO A 127 12.05 -1.50 -26.81
C PRO A 127 12.06 -2.98 -27.20
N GLU A 128 10.94 -3.66 -27.03
CA GLU A 128 10.80 -5.02 -27.55
C GLU A 128 11.11 -4.97 -29.05
N THR A 129 12.23 -5.57 -29.44
CA THR A 129 12.48 -5.86 -30.83
C THR A 129 11.38 -6.81 -31.26
N THR A 130 10.36 -6.26 -31.90
CA THR A 130 9.30 -7.06 -32.52
C THR A 130 9.99 -8.15 -33.33
N PRO A 131 9.76 -9.44 -33.04
CA PRO A 131 10.34 -10.51 -33.86
C PRO A 131 9.90 -10.27 -35.29
N ALA A 132 10.89 -10.26 -36.22
CA ALA A 132 10.59 -10.15 -37.62
C ALA A 132 9.52 -11.19 -38.02
N PRO A 133 8.57 -10.86 -38.90
CA PRO A 133 7.52 -11.78 -39.31
C PRO A 133 8.17 -13.09 -39.79
N GLN A 134 7.92 -14.16 -39.05
CA GLN A 134 8.31 -15.49 -39.48
C GLN A 134 7.54 -15.78 -40.78
N THR A 135 8.25 -15.82 -41.89
CA THR A 135 7.70 -16.30 -43.17
C THR A 135 7.29 -17.75 -42.97
N THR A 136 6.00 -17.95 -42.83
CA THR A 136 5.40 -19.29 -42.83
C THR A 136 5.79 -19.99 -44.13
N PRO A 137 6.45 -21.16 -44.09
CA PRO A 137 6.76 -21.87 -45.32
C PRO A 137 5.46 -22.20 -46.05
N SER A 138 5.42 -21.82 -47.34
CA SER A 138 4.30 -22.12 -48.27
C SER A 138 4.00 -23.61 -48.26
N PRO A 139 2.73 -24.04 -48.18
CA PRO A 139 2.42 -25.44 -48.17
C PRO A 139 2.85 -26.10 -49.47
N THR A 140 3.67 -27.15 -49.38
CA THR A 140 4.09 -28.01 -50.50
C THR A 140 2.85 -28.58 -51.18
N PRO A 141 2.70 -28.47 -52.51
CA PRO A 141 1.53 -29.00 -53.23
C PRO A 141 1.48 -30.52 -53.08
N THR A 142 0.35 -31.00 -52.59
CA THR A 142 0.04 -32.43 -52.47
C THR A 142 -0.04 -33.04 -53.88
N PRO A 143 0.66 -34.15 -54.17
CA PRO A 143 0.61 -34.78 -55.48
C PRO A 143 -0.77 -35.35 -55.76
N THR A 144 -1.37 -34.96 -56.88
CA THR A 144 -2.67 -35.43 -57.36
C THR A 144 -2.62 -36.93 -57.64
N PRO A 145 -3.55 -37.76 -57.13
CA PRO A 145 -3.56 -39.18 -57.44
C PRO A 145 -3.89 -39.45 -58.93
N ARG A 146 -3.00 -40.21 -59.59
CA ARG A 146 -3.11 -40.62 -60.97
C ARG A 146 -4.34 -41.52 -61.15
N ARG A 147 -5.34 -41.08 -61.91
CA ARG A 147 -6.56 -41.83 -62.27
C ARG A 147 -6.18 -42.99 -63.17
N THR A 148 -6.20 -44.22 -62.67
CA THR A 148 -6.08 -45.44 -63.46
C THR A 148 -7.34 -45.63 -64.31
N ARG A 149 -7.17 -45.61 -65.63
CA ARG A 149 -8.23 -45.99 -66.57
C ARG A 149 -8.42 -47.50 -66.52
N HIS A 150 -9.55 -47.95 -65.99
CA HIS A 150 -10.03 -49.32 -66.21
C HIS A 150 -10.46 -49.45 -67.69
N ARG A 151 -9.79 -50.34 -68.43
CA ARG A 151 -10.15 -50.73 -69.77
C ARG A 151 -11.00 -52.00 -69.65
N SER A 152 -12.29 -51.91 -69.96
CA SER A 152 -13.21 -53.04 -70.07
C SER A 152 -13.07 -53.64 -71.45
N SER A 153 -12.93 -54.96 -71.51
CA SER A 153 -13.19 -55.84 -72.64
C SER A 153 -14.43 -56.62 -72.39
#